data_0fa39e9582043fd1952b452206708842
#
_entry.id   0fa39e9582043fd1952b452206708842
#
_cell.length_a   1.000
_cell.length_b   1.000
_cell.length_c   1.000
_cell.angle_alpha   90.00
_cell.angle_beta   90.00
_cell.angle_gamma   90.00
#
_symmetry.space_group_name_H-M   'P 1'
#
loop_
_entity.id
_entity.type
_entity.pdbx_description
1 polymer ?
#
loop_
_entity_poly.entity_id
_entity_poly.type
_entity_poly.pdbx_seq_one_letter_code
_entity_poly.pdbx_strand_id
1 'polypeptide(L)'
;MFSSVKSLGVTGVGGYEVSLEAYISNGLPGFDIVGLPDAAVKEARERVRAAIKNNGFKFPVSRMTVNLAPADKKKAGTLYDLPMLIGILSAAGDIDPPGNDCAFIGELSLMGELRSVTGALPMAIAAQRAGIKRLFVPADNAREAAFADGLEVYPVKDVRTLIAHLRAEELIAPAPPPDIAAEAAGIPDFADVKGQENVKRALEIAAAGGHNILIVGPPGAGKSMMAKRLPGILPDMSRQEMIETTEIHSVAGLTSPAHPIVAARPVRAPHHTVSAAGLSGGGTTPRPGEISLAHNGVLFLDELPEFRSDVLEVLRQPLEDGQVTVSRVSGTVTFPSRFMLVCAMNPGKCGWYGHPSGRCRCTANDVRRYHSRISGPLLDRIDLIVEVPALEYDELKRKAPAESSAEIKKRVDAAREIQRARFAAGGGTAECNAHIPPRMLREVCAVSAEGEALMHAAFDAMHLSARSYDRILRVARTIADLAASESIESEHIAEAIQYRTYDFTEN
;
A
#
# COMPACT_ATOMS: atom_id res chain seq x y z
N MET A 1 -35.81 -25.84 13.78
CA MET A 1 -35.80 -24.38 13.85
C MET A 1 -34.69 -23.87 12.94
N PHE A 2 -34.88 -22.74 12.23
CA PHE A 2 -33.96 -22.23 11.21
C PHE A 2 -33.78 -20.73 11.38
N SER A 3 -32.55 -20.23 11.16
CA SER A 3 -32.27 -18.83 11.09
C SER A 3 -31.18 -18.60 10.03
N SER A 4 -31.20 -17.42 9.37
CA SER A 4 -30.18 -16.98 8.45
C SER A 4 -29.65 -15.63 8.90
N VAL A 5 -28.32 -15.50 8.93
CA VAL A 5 -27.61 -14.29 9.35
C VAL A 5 -26.55 -13.93 8.32
N LYS A 6 -26.45 -12.66 7.95
CA LYS A 6 -25.41 -12.20 7.04
C LYS A 6 -24.10 -11.97 7.77
N SER A 7 -23.03 -12.37 7.13
CA SER A 7 -21.65 -12.12 7.52
C SER A 7 -20.82 -11.75 6.30
N LEU A 8 -19.53 -11.59 6.48
CA LEU A 8 -18.60 -11.19 5.43
C LEU A 8 -17.32 -12.02 5.53
N GLY A 9 -16.59 -12.11 4.44
CA GLY A 9 -15.28 -12.75 4.39
C GLY A 9 -14.33 -11.95 3.50
N VAL A 10 -13.06 -12.30 3.52
CA VAL A 10 -12.00 -11.63 2.74
C VAL A 10 -11.31 -12.65 1.84
N THR A 11 -11.06 -12.26 0.59
CA THR A 11 -10.21 -13.00 -0.35
C THR A 11 -9.31 -12.01 -1.08
N GLY A 12 -8.00 -12.16 -0.94
CA GLY A 12 -7.06 -11.14 -1.42
C GLY A 12 -7.23 -9.83 -0.67
N VAL A 13 -7.47 -8.73 -1.37
CA VAL A 13 -7.81 -7.41 -0.79
C VAL A 13 -9.33 -7.16 -0.78
N GLY A 14 -10.14 -8.00 -1.40
CA GLY A 14 -11.57 -7.79 -1.52
C GLY A 14 -12.40 -8.54 -0.50
N GLY A 15 -13.47 -7.92 -0.03
CA GLY A 15 -14.49 -8.57 0.79
C GLY A 15 -15.56 -9.27 -0.05
N TYR A 16 -16.27 -10.20 0.55
CA TYR A 16 -17.45 -10.87 -0.04
C TYR A 16 -18.48 -11.21 1.02
N GLU A 17 -19.76 -11.27 0.62
CA GLU A 17 -20.86 -11.66 1.50
C GLU A 17 -20.81 -13.17 1.82
N VAL A 18 -21.11 -13.50 3.07
CA VAL A 18 -21.30 -14.86 3.57
C VAL A 18 -22.68 -14.96 4.21
N SER A 19 -23.50 -15.88 3.74
CA SER A 19 -24.74 -16.24 4.40
C SER A 19 -24.49 -17.39 5.38
N LEU A 20 -24.80 -17.15 6.65
CA LEU A 20 -24.71 -18.14 7.70
C LEU A 20 -26.11 -18.66 8.00
N GLU A 21 -26.34 -19.95 7.84
CA GLU A 21 -27.60 -20.63 8.06
C GLU A 21 -27.46 -21.56 9.27
N ALA A 22 -28.20 -21.30 10.32
CA ALA A 22 -28.24 -22.14 11.52
C ALA A 22 -29.52 -22.97 11.53
N TYR A 23 -29.37 -24.29 11.60
CA TYR A 23 -30.48 -25.27 11.66
C TYR A 23 -30.39 -26.13 12.91
N ILE A 24 -31.44 -26.13 13.72
CA ILE A 24 -31.60 -26.97 14.92
C ILE A 24 -32.66 -27.98 14.65
N SER A 25 -32.29 -29.27 14.72
CA SER A 25 -33.19 -30.43 14.52
C SER A 25 -33.20 -31.33 15.72
N ASN A 26 -34.25 -32.14 15.84
CA ASN A 26 -34.32 -33.22 16.83
C ASN A 26 -33.25 -34.28 16.51
N GLY A 27 -32.64 -34.84 17.52
CA GLY A 27 -31.65 -35.90 17.38
C GLY A 27 -30.59 -35.89 18.49
N LEU A 28 -29.59 -36.76 18.37
CA LEU A 28 -28.46 -36.78 19.28
C LEU A 28 -27.70 -35.43 19.22
N PRO A 29 -27.30 -34.90 20.37
CA PRO A 29 -26.58 -33.64 20.41
C PRO A 29 -25.32 -33.67 19.53
N GLY A 30 -25.21 -32.68 18.65
CA GLY A 30 -24.07 -32.52 17.74
C GLY A 30 -24.02 -31.11 17.25
N PHE A 31 -22.79 -30.62 16.91
CA PHE A 31 -22.61 -29.32 16.33
C PHE A 31 -21.66 -29.43 15.11
N ASP A 32 -22.24 -29.38 13.93
CA ASP A 32 -21.53 -29.48 12.66
C ASP A 32 -21.44 -28.11 11.95
N ILE A 33 -20.25 -27.79 11.40
CA ILE A 33 -20.04 -26.61 10.59
C ILE A 33 -19.66 -27.07 9.18
N VAL A 34 -20.41 -26.61 8.17
CA VAL A 34 -20.24 -26.95 6.76
C VAL A 34 -20.02 -25.70 5.90
N GLY A 35 -19.61 -25.82 4.64
CA GLY A 35 -19.32 -24.69 3.75
C GLY A 35 -17.83 -24.36 3.63
N LEU A 36 -16.97 -25.39 3.56
CA LEU A 36 -15.50 -25.28 3.46
C LEU A 36 -14.83 -24.50 4.61
N PRO A 37 -15.15 -24.79 5.89
CA PRO A 37 -14.50 -24.16 7.03
C PRO A 37 -13.04 -24.61 7.16
N ASP A 38 -12.12 -23.70 7.49
CA ASP A 38 -10.77 -24.05 7.92
C ASP A 38 -10.74 -24.59 9.38
N ALA A 39 -9.57 -24.87 9.90
CA ALA A 39 -9.41 -25.35 11.28
C ALA A 39 -9.91 -24.33 12.31
N ALA A 40 -9.61 -23.04 12.13
CA ALA A 40 -10.00 -21.96 13.04
C ALA A 40 -11.53 -21.79 13.09
N VAL A 41 -12.20 -21.89 11.93
CA VAL A 41 -13.68 -21.87 11.86
C VAL A 41 -14.28 -23.11 12.53
N LYS A 42 -13.65 -24.29 12.43
CA LYS A 42 -14.12 -25.50 13.12
C LYS A 42 -13.98 -25.38 14.65
N GLU A 43 -12.94 -24.74 15.14
CA GLU A 43 -12.72 -24.47 16.57
C GLU A 43 -13.72 -23.46 17.15
N ALA A 44 -14.38 -22.64 16.32
CA ALA A 44 -15.44 -21.71 16.73
C ALA A 44 -16.52 -22.39 17.57
N ARG A 45 -16.78 -23.69 17.36
CA ARG A 45 -17.79 -24.46 18.13
C ARG A 45 -17.61 -24.32 19.63
N GLU A 46 -16.39 -24.43 20.12
CA GLU A 46 -16.11 -24.37 21.56
C GLU A 46 -16.21 -22.94 22.08
N ARG A 47 -15.72 -21.94 21.32
CA ARG A 47 -15.81 -20.53 21.70
C ARG A 47 -17.27 -20.04 21.74
N VAL A 48 -18.05 -20.34 20.70
CA VAL A 48 -19.46 -19.97 20.60
C VAL A 48 -20.27 -20.65 21.72
N ARG A 49 -20.05 -21.96 21.95
CA ARG A 49 -20.71 -22.69 23.03
C ARG A 49 -20.45 -22.10 24.42
N ALA A 50 -19.18 -21.75 24.69
CA ALA A 50 -18.80 -21.13 25.96
C ALA A 50 -19.41 -19.73 26.10
N ALA A 51 -19.33 -18.90 25.05
CA ALA A 51 -19.87 -17.55 25.05
C ALA A 51 -21.40 -17.54 25.27
N ILE A 52 -22.16 -18.44 24.62
CA ILE A 52 -23.60 -18.58 24.84
C ILE A 52 -23.90 -18.87 26.31
N LYS A 53 -23.22 -19.86 26.92
CA LYS A 53 -23.45 -20.24 28.31
C LYS A 53 -23.05 -19.15 29.30
N ASN A 54 -21.89 -18.51 29.10
CA ASN A 54 -21.35 -17.51 30.01
C ASN A 54 -22.14 -16.18 29.95
N ASN A 55 -22.94 -15.98 28.90
CA ASN A 55 -23.86 -14.83 28.82
C ASN A 55 -25.31 -15.15 29.23
N GLY A 56 -25.53 -16.30 29.90
CA GLY A 56 -26.82 -16.65 30.52
C GLY A 56 -27.84 -17.33 29.59
N PHE A 57 -27.43 -17.67 28.36
CA PHE A 57 -28.30 -18.39 27.42
C PHE A 57 -28.11 -19.89 27.52
N LYS A 58 -29.18 -20.64 27.17
CA LYS A 58 -29.13 -22.11 27.13
C LYS A 58 -28.57 -22.56 25.78
N PHE A 59 -27.46 -23.27 25.81
CA PHE A 59 -26.98 -23.91 24.59
C PHE A 59 -27.90 -25.10 24.22
N PRO A 60 -28.45 -25.15 22.98
CA PRO A 60 -29.38 -26.19 22.57
C PRO A 60 -28.78 -27.60 22.71
N VAL A 61 -29.50 -28.51 23.39
CA VAL A 61 -29.13 -29.92 23.52
C VAL A 61 -29.81 -30.71 22.38
N SER A 62 -29.44 -30.41 21.14
CA SER A 62 -30.04 -30.93 19.91
C SER A 62 -28.96 -31.03 18.83
N ARG A 63 -29.28 -31.60 17.67
CA ARG A 63 -28.40 -31.61 16.53
C ARG A 63 -28.45 -30.23 15.85
N MET A 64 -27.29 -29.56 15.77
CA MET A 64 -27.14 -28.27 15.13
C MET A 64 -26.23 -28.39 13.91
N THR A 65 -26.60 -27.74 12.82
CA THR A 65 -25.78 -27.57 11.63
C THR A 65 -25.72 -26.11 11.28
N VAL A 66 -24.51 -25.60 11.16
CA VAL A 66 -24.24 -24.23 10.66
C VAL A 66 -23.62 -24.36 9.29
N ASN A 67 -24.29 -23.79 8.28
CA ASN A 67 -23.81 -23.75 6.92
C ASN A 67 -23.28 -22.33 6.59
N LEU A 68 -22.10 -22.23 6.00
CA LEU A 68 -21.46 -20.99 5.56
C LEU A 68 -21.47 -20.94 4.02
N ALA A 69 -22.43 -20.25 3.42
CA ALA A 69 -22.54 -20.06 1.98
C ALA A 69 -21.79 -18.80 1.51
N PRO A 70 -21.24 -18.76 0.29
CA PRO A 70 -21.24 -19.77 -0.75
C PRO A 70 -20.19 -20.88 -0.51
N ALA A 71 -20.46 -22.10 -0.96
CA ALA A 71 -19.60 -23.26 -0.72
C ALA A 71 -18.34 -23.32 -1.62
N ASP A 72 -18.23 -22.49 -2.63
CA ASP A 72 -17.08 -22.38 -3.53
C ASP A 72 -15.90 -21.60 -2.93
N LYS A 73 -16.15 -20.78 -1.90
CA LYS A 73 -15.15 -20.00 -1.21
C LYS A 73 -14.77 -20.62 0.14
N LYS A 74 -13.46 -20.77 0.39
CA LYS A 74 -12.96 -21.25 1.67
C LYS A 74 -13.17 -20.16 2.73
N LYS A 75 -13.79 -20.52 3.87
CA LYS A 75 -13.95 -19.67 5.05
C LYS A 75 -12.77 -19.87 5.97
N ALA A 76 -12.06 -18.79 6.28
CA ALA A 76 -10.84 -18.83 7.09
C ALA A 76 -10.91 -17.80 8.22
N GLY A 77 -10.29 -18.16 9.35
CA GLY A 77 -10.17 -17.26 10.50
C GLY A 77 -11.34 -17.35 11.48
N THR A 78 -11.31 -16.48 12.48
CA THR A 78 -12.20 -16.51 13.65
C THR A 78 -13.38 -15.54 13.54
N LEU A 79 -13.45 -14.77 12.47
CA LEU A 79 -14.43 -13.69 12.28
C LEU A 79 -15.91 -14.15 12.22
N TYR A 80 -16.14 -15.46 12.06
CA TYR A 80 -17.49 -16.04 11.98
C TYR A 80 -18.07 -16.44 13.33
N ASP A 81 -17.33 -16.29 14.44
CA ASP A 81 -17.81 -16.67 15.77
C ASP A 81 -19.08 -15.90 16.17
N LEU A 82 -19.05 -14.57 15.99
CA LEU A 82 -20.21 -13.71 16.31
C LEU A 82 -21.45 -14.05 15.46
N PRO A 83 -21.39 -14.10 14.12
CA PRO A 83 -22.58 -14.46 13.34
C PRO A 83 -23.07 -15.89 13.63
N MET A 84 -22.21 -16.84 14.00
CA MET A 84 -22.62 -18.18 14.45
C MET A 84 -23.43 -18.11 15.75
N LEU A 85 -22.96 -17.32 16.72
CA LEU A 85 -23.67 -17.11 17.98
C LEU A 85 -25.05 -16.51 17.73
N ILE A 86 -25.15 -15.43 16.95
CA ILE A 86 -26.41 -14.77 16.62
C ILE A 86 -27.35 -15.73 15.88
N GLY A 87 -26.85 -16.49 14.90
CA GLY A 87 -27.63 -17.49 14.16
C GLY A 87 -28.20 -18.60 15.05
N ILE A 88 -27.41 -19.10 16.01
CA ILE A 88 -27.85 -20.15 16.95
C ILE A 88 -28.90 -19.60 17.92
N LEU A 89 -28.67 -18.40 18.52
CA LEU A 89 -29.64 -17.79 19.45
C LEU A 89 -30.97 -17.47 18.75
N SER A 90 -30.90 -16.96 17.50
CA SER A 90 -32.09 -16.69 16.70
C SER A 90 -32.82 -17.98 16.31
N ALA A 91 -32.10 -19.05 15.91
CA ALA A 91 -32.71 -20.34 15.62
C ALA A 91 -33.30 -21.01 16.88
N ALA A 92 -32.75 -20.74 18.08
CA ALA A 92 -33.28 -21.22 19.36
C ALA A 92 -34.53 -20.44 19.83
N GLY A 93 -34.77 -19.25 19.30
CA GLY A 93 -35.86 -18.35 19.71
C GLY A 93 -35.51 -17.47 20.91
N ASP A 94 -34.22 -17.35 21.26
CA ASP A 94 -33.74 -16.50 22.36
C ASP A 94 -33.66 -15.01 21.95
N ILE A 95 -33.49 -14.74 20.64
CA ILE A 95 -33.55 -13.41 20.04
C ILE A 95 -34.35 -13.45 18.74
N ASP A 96 -34.93 -12.31 18.36
CA ASP A 96 -35.57 -12.16 17.08
C ASP A 96 -34.55 -12.26 15.92
N PRO A 97 -34.93 -12.83 14.77
CA PRO A 97 -34.03 -12.88 13.60
C PRO A 97 -33.62 -11.46 13.18
N PRO A 98 -32.30 -11.17 13.08
CA PRO A 98 -31.88 -9.86 12.60
C PRO A 98 -32.34 -9.64 11.16
N GLY A 99 -32.61 -8.37 10.82
CA GLY A 99 -33.07 -8.01 9.49
C GLY A 99 -32.00 -8.30 8.40
N ASN A 100 -32.44 -8.50 7.16
CA ASN A 100 -31.56 -8.76 6.01
C ASN A 100 -30.62 -7.58 5.68
N ASP A 101 -30.82 -6.43 6.30
CA ASP A 101 -30.01 -5.23 6.20
C ASP A 101 -28.88 -5.18 7.24
N CYS A 102 -28.73 -6.22 8.08
CA CYS A 102 -27.70 -6.33 9.10
C CYS A 102 -26.67 -7.40 8.73
N ALA A 103 -25.39 -7.14 9.05
CA ALA A 103 -24.33 -8.15 9.01
C ALA A 103 -23.47 -8.08 10.29
N PHE A 104 -22.83 -9.21 10.61
CA PHE A 104 -22.07 -9.41 11.83
C PHE A 104 -20.71 -10.01 11.50
N ILE A 105 -19.63 -9.47 12.09
CA ILE A 105 -18.29 -10.05 12.06
C ILE A 105 -17.65 -9.89 13.45
N GLY A 106 -16.85 -10.85 13.87
CA GLY A 106 -16.11 -10.77 15.13
C GLY A 106 -15.67 -12.12 15.67
N GLU A 107 -14.50 -12.13 16.27
CA GLU A 107 -14.00 -13.25 17.05
C GLU A 107 -14.55 -13.15 18.47
N LEU A 108 -14.91 -14.27 19.08
CA LEU A 108 -15.40 -14.32 20.46
C LEU A 108 -14.34 -14.87 21.41
N SER A 109 -14.16 -14.19 22.57
CA SER A 109 -13.57 -14.82 23.73
C SER A 109 -14.55 -15.83 24.36
N LEU A 110 -14.06 -16.72 25.21
CA LEU A 110 -14.92 -17.69 25.94
C LEU A 110 -15.95 -16.99 26.85
N MET A 111 -15.68 -15.75 27.27
CA MET A 111 -16.59 -14.94 28.09
C MET A 111 -17.56 -14.10 27.26
N GLY A 112 -17.42 -14.10 25.92
CA GLY A 112 -18.31 -13.36 25.01
C GLY A 112 -17.85 -11.95 24.67
N GLU A 113 -16.60 -11.58 25.02
CA GLU A 113 -15.99 -10.34 24.53
C GLU A 113 -15.61 -10.46 23.05
N LEU A 114 -15.76 -9.39 22.29
CA LEU A 114 -15.35 -9.35 20.88
C LEU A 114 -13.90 -8.92 20.76
N ARG A 115 -13.16 -9.69 19.99
CA ARG A 115 -11.77 -9.40 19.60
C ARG A 115 -11.69 -8.91 18.17
N SER A 116 -10.69 -8.06 17.91
CA SER A 116 -10.44 -7.49 16.59
C SER A 116 -10.20 -8.58 15.53
N VAL A 117 -10.63 -8.27 14.30
CA VAL A 117 -10.44 -9.10 13.10
C VAL A 117 -9.64 -8.35 12.06
N THR A 118 -8.96 -9.08 11.16
CA THR A 118 -8.26 -8.48 10.02
C THR A 118 -9.19 -8.33 8.83
N GLY A 119 -9.01 -7.27 8.04
CA GLY A 119 -9.80 -7.03 6.84
C GLY A 119 -11.16 -6.39 7.10
N ALA A 120 -11.30 -5.56 8.15
CA ALA A 120 -12.58 -4.92 8.49
C ALA A 120 -13.06 -3.95 7.40
N LEU A 121 -12.17 -3.13 6.82
CA LEU A 121 -12.55 -2.21 5.74
C LEU A 121 -12.97 -2.94 4.45
N PRO A 122 -12.23 -3.90 3.88
CA PRO A 122 -12.72 -4.67 2.72
C PRO A 122 -14.07 -5.35 2.98
N MET A 123 -14.30 -5.84 4.18
CA MET A 123 -15.60 -6.42 4.56
C MET A 123 -16.71 -5.36 4.61
N ALA A 124 -16.43 -4.17 5.17
CA ALA A 124 -17.39 -3.07 5.19
C ALA A 124 -17.77 -2.59 3.79
N ILE A 125 -16.79 -2.49 2.87
CA ILE A 125 -17.04 -2.15 1.46
C ILE A 125 -17.90 -3.23 0.77
N ALA A 126 -17.63 -4.50 1.06
CA ALA A 126 -18.44 -5.60 0.53
C ALA A 126 -19.88 -5.57 1.09
N ALA A 127 -20.05 -5.24 2.36
CA ALA A 127 -21.36 -5.03 2.98
C ALA A 127 -22.16 -3.93 2.28
N GLN A 128 -21.53 -2.78 2.07
CA GLN A 128 -22.13 -1.65 1.34
C GLN A 128 -22.59 -2.07 -0.07
N ARG A 129 -21.73 -2.75 -0.83
CA ARG A 129 -22.04 -3.23 -2.19
C ARG A 129 -23.18 -4.26 -2.21
N ALA A 130 -23.32 -5.05 -1.13
CA ALA A 130 -24.40 -6.01 -0.96
C ALA A 130 -25.72 -5.37 -0.45
N GLY A 131 -25.77 -4.05 -0.27
CA GLY A 131 -26.95 -3.33 0.21
C GLY A 131 -27.23 -3.49 1.71
N ILE A 132 -26.24 -3.94 2.48
CA ILE A 132 -26.29 -3.99 3.95
C ILE A 132 -26.20 -2.55 4.46
N LYS A 133 -27.05 -2.22 5.43
CA LYS A 133 -27.10 -0.88 6.01
C LYS A 133 -26.41 -0.80 7.37
N ARG A 134 -26.46 -1.90 8.14
CA ARG A 134 -25.95 -1.98 9.51
C ARG A 134 -24.92 -3.10 9.64
N LEU A 135 -23.71 -2.74 10.05
CA LEU A 135 -22.60 -3.68 10.24
C LEU A 135 -22.16 -3.66 11.70
N PHE A 136 -22.26 -4.81 12.36
CA PHE A 136 -21.81 -5.02 13.73
C PHE A 136 -20.40 -5.61 13.73
N VAL A 137 -19.44 -4.89 14.32
CA VAL A 137 -18.03 -5.24 14.31
C VAL A 137 -17.42 -5.13 15.71
N PRO A 138 -16.28 -5.77 15.99
CA PRO A 138 -15.55 -5.50 17.22
C PRO A 138 -15.26 -3.99 17.38
N ALA A 139 -15.34 -3.48 18.61
CA ALA A 139 -15.15 -2.05 18.89
C ALA A 139 -13.82 -1.51 18.32
N ASP A 140 -12.76 -2.32 18.35
CA ASP A 140 -11.43 -1.99 17.83
C ASP A 140 -11.39 -1.82 16.31
N ASN A 141 -12.30 -2.45 15.57
CA ASN A 141 -12.39 -2.33 14.12
C ASN A 141 -13.38 -1.27 13.63
N ALA A 142 -14.18 -0.70 14.54
CA ALA A 142 -15.32 0.12 14.15
C ALA A 142 -14.91 1.38 13.37
N ARG A 143 -13.86 2.08 13.79
CA ARG A 143 -13.36 3.28 13.09
C ARG A 143 -12.81 2.96 11.71
N GLU A 144 -12.13 1.82 11.55
CA GLU A 144 -11.65 1.33 10.26
C GLU A 144 -12.83 1.03 9.32
N ALA A 145 -13.80 0.24 9.78
CA ALA A 145 -14.98 -0.13 9.00
C ALA A 145 -15.86 1.08 8.64
N ALA A 146 -15.94 2.10 9.53
CA ALA A 146 -16.69 3.33 9.31
C ALA A 146 -16.08 4.24 8.23
N PHE A 147 -14.93 3.89 7.66
CA PHE A 147 -14.37 4.57 6.49
C PHE A 147 -15.12 4.21 5.18
N ALA A 148 -15.91 3.12 5.18
CA ALA A 148 -16.82 2.79 4.08
C ALA A 148 -18.05 3.73 4.12
N ASP A 149 -18.32 4.42 3.00
CA ASP A 149 -19.42 5.37 2.91
C ASP A 149 -20.80 4.68 2.94
N GLY A 150 -21.79 5.32 3.55
CA GLY A 150 -23.20 4.88 3.49
C GLY A 150 -23.51 3.60 4.28
N LEU A 151 -22.65 3.21 5.21
CA LEU A 151 -22.81 2.07 6.10
C LEU A 151 -22.81 2.55 7.56
N GLU A 152 -23.82 2.17 8.33
CA GLU A 152 -23.83 2.37 9.77
C GLU A 152 -23.04 1.25 10.45
N VAL A 153 -21.92 1.60 11.10
CA VAL A 153 -21.03 0.64 11.76
C VAL A 153 -21.21 0.72 13.27
N TYR A 154 -21.58 -0.39 13.87
CA TYR A 154 -21.86 -0.49 15.32
C TYR A 154 -20.69 -1.16 16.04
N PRO A 155 -20.02 -0.42 16.97
CA PRO A 155 -18.90 -0.94 17.77
C PRO A 155 -19.41 -1.86 18.87
N VAL A 156 -19.16 -3.15 18.76
CA VAL A 156 -19.58 -4.16 19.73
C VAL A 156 -18.42 -4.56 20.62
N LYS A 157 -18.58 -4.44 21.94
CA LYS A 157 -17.59 -4.84 22.95
C LYS A 157 -17.76 -6.30 23.35
N ASP A 158 -19.00 -6.71 23.57
CA ASP A 158 -19.36 -8.03 24.05
C ASP A 158 -20.76 -8.46 23.58
N VAL A 159 -21.06 -9.75 23.73
CA VAL A 159 -22.33 -10.37 23.35
C VAL A 159 -23.50 -9.75 24.09
N ARG A 160 -23.34 -9.42 25.38
CA ARG A 160 -24.42 -8.89 26.22
C ARG A 160 -24.89 -7.53 25.70
N THR A 161 -23.96 -6.61 25.45
CA THR A 161 -24.24 -5.29 24.89
C THR A 161 -24.93 -5.40 23.52
N LEU A 162 -24.47 -6.33 22.67
CA LEU A 162 -25.08 -6.53 21.36
C LEU A 162 -26.53 -7.02 21.49
N ILE A 163 -26.79 -7.98 22.36
CA ILE A 163 -28.15 -8.52 22.53
C ILE A 163 -29.08 -7.46 23.11
N ALA A 164 -28.62 -6.66 24.07
CA ALA A 164 -29.40 -5.53 24.59
C ALA A 164 -29.75 -4.52 23.46
N HIS A 165 -28.81 -4.26 22.55
CA HIS A 165 -29.08 -3.42 21.38
C HIS A 165 -30.10 -4.05 20.44
N LEU A 166 -29.97 -5.35 20.10
CA LEU A 166 -30.89 -6.04 19.20
C LEU A 166 -32.32 -6.12 19.78
N ARG A 167 -32.46 -6.13 21.12
CA ARG A 167 -33.74 -6.09 21.83
C ARG A 167 -34.25 -4.65 22.06
N ALA A 168 -33.53 -3.64 21.58
CA ALA A 168 -33.82 -2.22 21.82
C ALA A 168 -33.86 -1.83 23.31
N GLU A 169 -33.18 -2.58 24.19
CA GLU A 169 -33.06 -2.29 25.62
C GLU A 169 -31.98 -1.22 25.88
N GLU A 170 -30.83 -1.32 25.18
CA GLU A 170 -29.73 -0.37 25.24
C GLU A 170 -29.14 -0.19 23.83
N LEU A 171 -29.16 1.02 23.30
CA LEU A 171 -28.73 1.28 21.93
C LEU A 171 -27.25 1.62 21.87
N ILE A 172 -26.52 0.92 21.01
CA ILE A 172 -25.16 1.24 20.63
C ILE A 172 -25.21 2.37 19.60
N ALA A 173 -24.46 3.45 19.82
CA ALA A 173 -24.31 4.51 18.83
C ALA A 173 -23.38 4.06 17.69
N PRO A 174 -23.68 4.38 16.42
CA PRO A 174 -22.79 4.07 15.32
C PRO A 174 -21.46 4.81 15.44
N ALA A 175 -20.38 4.19 14.99
CA ALA A 175 -19.05 4.78 15.00
C ALA A 175 -18.94 5.94 14.02
N PRO A 176 -18.34 7.07 14.40
CA PRO A 176 -18.05 8.14 13.48
C PRO A 176 -16.93 7.72 12.50
N PRO A 177 -16.89 8.29 11.28
CA PRO A 177 -15.78 8.08 10.37
C PRO A 177 -14.46 8.57 10.99
N PRO A 178 -13.30 8.00 10.60
CA PRO A 178 -12.01 8.44 11.11
C PRO A 178 -11.66 9.85 10.64
N ASP A 179 -10.90 10.59 11.44
CA ASP A 179 -10.38 11.91 11.08
C ASP A 179 -9.13 11.77 10.22
N ILE A 180 -9.26 12.06 8.93
CA ILE A 180 -8.18 11.95 7.93
C ILE A 180 -7.01 12.89 8.28
N ALA A 181 -7.29 14.12 8.76
CA ALA A 181 -6.25 15.10 9.03
C ALA A 181 -5.35 14.69 10.21
N ALA A 182 -5.94 14.06 11.23
CA ALA A 182 -5.20 13.57 12.39
C ALA A 182 -4.25 12.41 12.04
N GLU A 183 -4.63 11.58 11.06
CA GLU A 183 -3.84 10.39 10.64
C GLU A 183 -2.68 10.75 9.71
N ALA A 184 -2.67 11.94 9.08
CA ALA A 184 -1.63 12.38 8.16
C ALA A 184 -0.42 13.08 8.85
N ALA A 185 -0.42 13.19 10.17
CA ALA A 185 0.60 13.94 10.93
C ALA A 185 1.90 13.14 11.12
N GLY A 186 3.03 13.87 11.27
CA GLY A 186 4.31 13.30 11.75
C GLY A 186 5.37 13.02 10.68
N ILE A 187 5.22 13.53 9.44
CA ILE A 187 6.23 13.38 8.39
C ILE A 187 7.38 14.38 8.62
N PRO A 188 8.68 13.95 8.59
CA PRO A 188 9.82 14.84 8.74
C PRO A 188 9.92 15.88 7.62
N ASP A 189 10.35 17.10 7.92
CA ASP A 189 10.44 18.23 6.98
C ASP A 189 11.80 18.29 6.25
N PHE A 190 11.80 18.73 4.96
CA PHE A 190 13.00 18.99 4.19
C PHE A 190 13.77 20.22 4.70
N ALA A 191 13.15 21.11 5.48
CA ALA A 191 13.83 22.22 6.15
C ALA A 191 14.99 21.78 7.06
N ASP A 192 14.95 20.55 7.57
CA ASP A 192 16.04 19.96 8.36
C ASP A 192 17.26 19.54 7.50
N VAL A 193 17.11 19.45 6.18
CA VAL A 193 18.17 18.98 5.25
C VAL A 193 18.96 20.19 4.75
N LYS A 194 20.18 20.34 5.27
CA LYS A 194 21.08 21.43 4.85
C LYS A 194 21.85 21.05 3.59
N GLY A 195 21.96 21.98 2.65
CA GLY A 195 22.62 21.74 1.37
C GLY A 195 21.90 20.70 0.51
N GLN A 196 22.66 20.05 -0.38
CA GLN A 196 22.15 18.95 -1.24
C GLN A 196 21.04 19.41 -2.23
N GLU A 197 21.10 20.65 -2.72
CA GLU A 197 20.06 21.25 -3.55
C GLU A 197 19.78 20.43 -4.83
N ASN A 198 20.84 19.84 -5.44
CA ASN A 198 20.69 18.97 -6.62
C ASN A 198 19.84 17.73 -6.31
N VAL A 199 19.99 17.15 -5.10
CA VAL A 199 19.23 15.97 -4.71
C VAL A 199 17.80 16.35 -4.35
N LYS A 200 17.59 17.48 -3.69
CA LYS A 200 16.25 18.03 -3.42
C LYS A 200 15.50 18.28 -4.74
N ARG A 201 16.18 18.86 -5.73
CA ARG A 201 15.61 19.08 -7.07
C ARG A 201 15.26 17.78 -7.77
N ALA A 202 16.13 16.76 -7.72
CA ALA A 202 15.84 15.44 -8.27
C ALA A 202 14.63 14.79 -7.58
N LEU A 203 14.51 14.92 -6.25
CA LEU A 203 13.38 14.40 -5.47
C LEU A 203 12.07 15.17 -5.76
N GLU A 204 12.14 16.49 -5.98
CA GLU A 204 11.01 17.32 -6.42
C GLU A 204 10.50 16.85 -7.79
N ILE A 205 11.39 16.66 -8.77
CA ILE A 205 11.03 16.13 -10.09
C ILE A 205 10.43 14.72 -9.97
N ALA A 206 11.06 13.86 -9.16
CA ALA A 206 10.59 12.50 -8.93
C ALA A 206 9.18 12.50 -8.29
N ALA A 207 8.93 13.36 -7.31
CA ALA A 207 7.62 13.54 -6.66
C ALA A 207 6.57 14.10 -7.64
N ALA A 208 6.94 15.10 -8.42
CA ALA A 208 6.05 15.73 -9.39
C ALA A 208 5.65 14.78 -10.53
N GLY A 209 6.57 13.95 -11.01
CA GLY A 209 6.32 13.04 -12.13
C GLY A 209 5.96 11.60 -11.74
N GLY A 210 6.13 11.22 -10.47
CA GLY A 210 6.02 9.82 -10.02
C GLY A 210 7.19 8.95 -10.51
N HIS A 211 8.37 9.54 -10.70
CA HIS A 211 9.53 8.87 -11.27
C HIS A 211 10.30 8.04 -10.25
N ASN A 212 10.78 6.88 -10.68
CA ASN A 212 11.71 6.06 -9.90
C ASN A 212 13.10 6.70 -9.86
N ILE A 213 13.73 6.72 -8.67
CA ILE A 213 15.00 7.40 -8.45
C ILE A 213 16.04 6.52 -7.75
N LEU A 214 17.28 6.62 -8.19
CA LEU A 214 18.46 6.05 -7.54
C LEU A 214 19.36 7.17 -7.02
N ILE A 215 19.65 7.15 -5.72
CA ILE A 215 20.50 8.09 -5.04
C ILE A 215 21.86 7.43 -4.78
N VAL A 216 22.93 7.91 -5.40
CA VAL A 216 24.29 7.39 -5.27
C VAL A 216 25.14 8.35 -4.45
N GLY A 217 25.85 7.88 -3.44
CA GLY A 217 26.72 8.76 -2.65
C GLY A 217 27.44 8.05 -1.52
N PRO A 218 28.44 8.69 -0.88
CA PRO A 218 29.23 8.09 0.17
C PRO A 218 28.38 7.80 1.43
N PRO A 219 28.88 6.94 2.32
CA PRO A 219 28.24 6.73 3.63
C PRO A 219 28.13 8.04 4.41
N GLY A 220 27.00 8.25 5.09
CA GLY A 220 26.75 9.47 5.87
C GLY A 220 26.29 10.68 5.06
N ALA A 221 26.16 10.60 3.73
CA ALA A 221 25.70 11.71 2.88
C ALA A 221 24.19 12.06 3.02
N GLY A 222 23.45 11.41 3.91
CA GLY A 222 22.04 11.73 4.18
C GLY A 222 21.02 11.08 3.24
N LYS A 223 21.40 10.10 2.40
CA LYS A 223 20.52 9.43 1.42
C LYS A 223 19.21 8.93 2.04
N SER A 224 19.30 8.11 3.09
CA SER A 224 18.14 7.55 3.80
C SER A 224 17.32 8.62 4.54
N MET A 225 17.97 9.71 4.98
CA MET A 225 17.30 10.84 5.60
C MET A 225 16.40 11.59 4.60
N MET A 226 16.88 11.80 3.37
CA MET A 226 16.12 12.44 2.30
C MET A 226 14.96 11.56 1.81
N ALA A 227 15.19 10.26 1.63
CA ALA A 227 14.14 9.32 1.24
C ALA A 227 12.97 9.28 2.24
N LYS A 228 13.23 9.38 3.55
CA LYS A 228 12.19 9.41 4.59
C LYS A 228 11.36 10.70 4.60
N ARG A 229 11.86 11.78 3.97
CA ARG A 229 11.14 13.06 3.86
C ARG A 229 10.32 13.20 2.59
N LEU A 230 10.56 12.32 1.63
CA LEU A 230 9.87 12.34 0.34
C LEU A 230 8.33 12.35 0.46
N PRO A 231 7.69 11.61 1.39
CA PRO A 231 6.24 11.67 1.56
C PRO A 231 5.72 13.08 1.86
N GLY A 232 6.52 13.94 2.50
CA GLY A 232 6.16 15.33 2.83
C GLY A 232 6.03 16.25 1.62
N ILE A 233 6.56 15.84 0.46
CA ILE A 233 6.47 16.60 -0.80
C ILE A 233 5.62 15.87 -1.87
N LEU A 234 5.17 14.64 -1.60
CA LEU A 234 4.25 13.94 -2.50
C LEU A 234 2.84 14.56 -2.44
N PRO A 235 2.08 14.52 -3.53
CA PRO A 235 0.67 14.91 -3.52
C PRO A 235 -0.13 14.09 -2.51
N ASP A 236 -1.13 14.72 -1.89
CA ASP A 236 -2.01 14.00 -0.97
C ASP A 236 -2.76 12.87 -1.70
N MET A 237 -3.08 11.83 -0.95
CA MET A 237 -3.89 10.74 -1.50
C MET A 237 -5.34 11.19 -1.68
N SER A 238 -5.92 10.82 -2.80
CA SER A 238 -7.37 10.89 -2.98
C SER A 238 -8.07 9.91 -2.03
N ARG A 239 -9.37 10.12 -1.76
CA ARG A 239 -10.14 9.18 -0.93
C ARG A 239 -10.09 7.75 -1.47
N GLN A 240 -10.11 7.59 -2.80
CA GLN A 240 -10.02 6.27 -3.44
C GLN A 240 -8.65 5.62 -3.19
N GLU A 241 -7.55 6.36 -3.32
CA GLU A 241 -6.20 5.87 -2.99
C GLU A 241 -6.08 5.49 -1.51
N MET A 242 -6.68 6.28 -0.60
CA MET A 242 -6.71 5.95 0.85
C MET A 242 -7.46 4.64 1.11
N ILE A 243 -8.61 4.43 0.45
CA ILE A 243 -9.38 3.18 0.56
C ILE A 243 -8.55 2.00 0.08
N GLU A 244 -8.01 2.04 -1.15
CA GLU A 244 -7.21 0.95 -1.73
C GLU A 244 -5.99 0.61 -0.86
N THR A 245 -5.30 1.62 -0.36
CA THR A 245 -4.13 1.45 0.50
C THR A 245 -4.52 0.86 1.85
N THR A 246 -5.60 1.36 2.45
CA THR A 246 -6.09 0.86 3.74
C THR A 246 -6.61 -0.58 3.63
N GLU A 247 -7.28 -0.97 2.53
CA GLU A 247 -7.70 -2.36 2.30
C GLU A 247 -6.50 -3.33 2.34
N ILE A 248 -5.38 -2.96 1.70
CA ILE A 248 -4.16 -3.78 1.70
C ILE A 248 -3.58 -3.89 3.12
N HIS A 249 -3.49 -2.77 3.84
CA HIS A 249 -2.97 -2.73 5.21
C HIS A 249 -3.88 -3.46 6.19
N SER A 250 -5.19 -3.35 6.02
CA SER A 250 -6.21 -4.05 6.81
C SER A 250 -6.06 -5.57 6.69
N VAL A 251 -5.96 -6.10 5.46
CA VAL A 251 -5.76 -7.54 5.22
C VAL A 251 -4.41 -8.02 5.75
N ALA A 252 -3.39 -7.17 5.75
CA ALA A 252 -2.10 -7.47 6.36
C ALA A 252 -2.13 -7.46 7.89
N GLY A 253 -3.20 -6.93 8.52
CA GLY A 253 -3.32 -6.76 9.97
C GLY A 253 -2.48 -5.62 10.52
N LEU A 254 -2.27 -4.57 9.72
CA LEU A 254 -1.46 -3.39 10.07
C LEU A 254 -2.29 -2.17 10.47
N THR A 255 -3.62 -2.26 10.40
CA THR A 255 -4.54 -1.28 10.97
C THR A 255 -4.70 -1.51 12.48
N SER A 256 -5.02 -0.46 13.22
CA SER A 256 -5.24 -0.51 14.66
C SER A 256 -6.27 0.55 15.09
N PRO A 257 -6.82 0.48 16.31
CA PRO A 257 -7.72 1.53 16.81
C PRO A 257 -7.09 2.94 16.83
N ALA A 258 -5.76 3.02 17.02
CA ALA A 258 -5.02 4.29 16.99
C ALA A 258 -4.77 4.77 15.55
N HIS A 259 -4.58 3.86 14.61
CA HIS A 259 -4.36 4.13 13.19
C HIS A 259 -5.31 3.28 12.33
N PRO A 260 -6.61 3.66 12.26
CA PRO A 260 -7.64 2.87 11.60
C PRO A 260 -7.55 2.92 10.08
N ILE A 261 -6.94 3.96 9.51
CA ILE A 261 -6.77 4.15 8.07
C ILE A 261 -5.34 4.58 7.72
N VAL A 262 -4.98 4.41 6.46
CA VAL A 262 -3.74 4.94 5.88
C VAL A 262 -4.08 6.22 5.13
N ALA A 263 -3.92 7.37 5.79
CA ALA A 263 -4.23 8.68 5.21
C ALA A 263 -3.04 9.35 4.51
N ALA A 264 -1.81 9.01 4.91
CA ALA A 264 -0.59 9.47 4.26
C ALA A 264 0.00 8.38 3.36
N ARG A 265 0.72 8.79 2.29
CA ARG A 265 1.40 7.84 1.40
C ARG A 265 2.38 6.97 2.18
N PRO A 266 2.21 5.63 2.17
CA PRO A 266 3.05 4.74 2.97
C PRO A 266 4.49 4.75 2.49
N VAL A 267 5.43 4.64 3.43
CA VAL A 267 6.85 4.40 3.15
C VAL A 267 7.23 3.03 3.67
N ARG A 268 7.62 2.15 2.75
CA ARG A 268 8.12 0.81 3.11
C ARG A 268 9.61 0.77 2.85
N ALA A 269 10.37 0.38 3.85
CA ALA A 269 11.83 0.33 3.81
C ALA A 269 12.33 -1.04 4.31
N PRO A 270 12.13 -2.12 3.54
CA PRO A 270 12.59 -3.43 3.95
C PRO A 270 14.12 -3.49 4.02
N HIS A 271 14.63 -4.20 5.01
CA HIS A 271 16.06 -4.45 5.11
C HIS A 271 16.54 -5.35 3.96
N HIS A 272 17.79 -5.20 3.50
CA HIS A 272 18.34 -5.98 2.37
C HIS A 272 18.35 -7.51 2.58
N THR A 273 18.16 -7.99 3.81
CA THR A 273 18.01 -9.42 4.12
C THR A 273 16.60 -9.96 3.91
N VAL A 274 15.64 -9.15 3.46
CA VAL A 274 14.27 -9.58 3.19
C VAL A 274 14.27 -10.73 2.17
N SER A 275 13.37 -11.70 2.34
CA SER A 275 13.20 -12.77 1.35
C SER A 275 12.32 -12.30 0.17
N ALA A 276 12.42 -12.98 -0.98
CA ALA A 276 11.55 -12.72 -2.12
C ALA A 276 10.04 -12.80 -1.75
N ALA A 277 9.68 -13.77 -0.90
CA ALA A 277 8.31 -13.88 -0.39
C ALA A 277 7.92 -12.75 0.59
N GLY A 278 8.87 -12.22 1.37
CA GLY A 278 8.63 -11.04 2.20
C GLY A 278 8.40 -9.79 1.36
N LEU A 279 9.10 -9.68 0.23
CA LEU A 279 8.97 -8.53 -0.68
C LEU A 279 7.68 -8.62 -1.52
N SER A 280 7.41 -9.76 -2.18
CA SER A 280 6.26 -9.93 -3.08
C SER A 280 4.98 -10.38 -2.38
N GLY A 281 5.08 -10.91 -1.20
CA GLY A 281 3.98 -11.59 -0.54
C GLY A 281 4.03 -13.10 -0.66
N GLY A 282 3.28 -13.79 0.16
CA GLY A 282 3.32 -15.25 0.24
C GLY A 282 2.59 -15.82 1.45
N GLY A 283 3.05 -17.00 1.88
CA GLY A 283 2.43 -17.77 2.95
C GLY A 283 1.51 -18.87 2.43
N THR A 284 1.01 -19.71 3.34
CA THR A 284 0.01 -20.77 3.04
C THR A 284 -1.32 -20.16 2.60
N THR A 285 -1.72 -19.06 3.24
CA THR A 285 -2.77 -18.14 2.77
C THR A 285 -2.05 -16.92 2.19
N PRO A 286 -2.26 -16.58 0.91
CA PRO A 286 -1.58 -15.46 0.29
C PRO A 286 -1.82 -14.15 1.07
N ARG A 287 -0.72 -13.50 1.48
CA ARG A 287 -0.73 -12.18 2.14
C ARG A 287 0.09 -11.20 1.33
N PRO A 288 -0.25 -9.89 1.36
CA PRO A 288 0.53 -8.87 0.68
C PRO A 288 1.95 -8.77 1.29
N GLY A 289 2.96 -8.53 0.43
CA GLY A 289 4.34 -8.24 0.83
C GLY A 289 4.63 -6.74 0.85
N GLU A 290 5.90 -6.38 1.09
CA GLU A 290 6.35 -4.98 1.19
C GLU A 290 6.03 -4.17 -0.07
N ILE A 291 6.08 -4.78 -1.26
CA ILE A 291 5.73 -4.17 -2.53
C ILE A 291 4.26 -3.70 -2.53
N SER A 292 3.34 -4.57 -2.10
CA SER A 292 1.92 -4.23 -2.04
C SER A 292 1.60 -3.27 -0.88
N LEU A 293 2.32 -3.38 0.24
CA LEU A 293 2.22 -2.45 1.37
C LEU A 293 2.73 -1.04 1.02
N ALA A 294 3.56 -0.90 -0.03
CA ALA A 294 3.99 0.38 -0.56
C ALA A 294 3.00 0.98 -1.59
N HIS A 295 1.87 0.35 -1.85
CA HIS A 295 0.88 0.81 -2.82
C HIS A 295 0.47 2.26 -2.56
N ASN A 296 0.39 3.08 -3.64
CA ASN A 296 0.16 4.52 -3.61
C ASN A 296 1.19 5.32 -2.77
N GLY A 297 2.35 4.74 -2.49
CA GLY A 297 3.39 5.33 -1.68
C GLY A 297 4.80 5.08 -2.23
N VAL A 298 5.75 4.87 -1.33
CA VAL A 298 7.18 4.75 -1.62
C VAL A 298 7.72 3.40 -1.14
N LEU A 299 8.39 2.68 -2.02
CA LEU A 299 9.26 1.56 -1.66
C LEU A 299 10.70 2.05 -1.67
N PHE A 300 11.31 2.16 -0.48
CA PHE A 300 12.69 2.58 -0.32
C PHE A 300 13.61 1.37 -0.11
N LEU A 301 14.58 1.20 -1.01
CA LEU A 301 15.61 0.16 -0.93
C LEU A 301 16.96 0.80 -0.65
N ASP A 302 17.39 0.76 0.60
CA ASP A 302 18.72 1.23 0.98
C ASP A 302 19.77 0.13 0.71
N GLU A 303 20.99 0.53 0.40
CA GLU A 303 22.07 -0.38 0.04
C GLU A 303 21.69 -1.35 -1.08
N LEU A 304 21.09 -0.84 -2.16
CA LEU A 304 20.53 -1.64 -3.26
C LEU A 304 21.40 -2.82 -3.72
N PRO A 305 22.75 -2.72 -3.91
CA PRO A 305 23.57 -3.85 -4.33
C PRO A 305 23.76 -4.94 -3.27
N GLU A 306 23.31 -4.72 -2.02
CA GLU A 306 23.40 -5.73 -0.96
C GLU A 306 22.18 -6.65 -0.92
N PHE A 307 21.10 -6.30 -1.64
CA PHE A 307 20.00 -7.22 -1.84
C PHE A 307 20.41 -8.40 -2.72
N ARG A 308 19.84 -9.56 -2.47
CA ARG A 308 20.02 -10.73 -3.33
C ARG A 308 19.39 -10.48 -4.69
N SER A 309 20.03 -10.97 -5.75
CA SER A 309 19.56 -10.77 -7.13
C SER A 309 18.17 -11.36 -7.36
N ASP A 310 17.86 -12.52 -6.75
CA ASP A 310 16.52 -13.14 -6.84
C ASP A 310 15.42 -12.27 -6.20
N VAL A 311 15.75 -11.51 -5.16
CA VAL A 311 14.85 -10.56 -4.51
C VAL A 311 14.60 -9.33 -5.37
N LEU A 312 15.66 -8.79 -6.02
CA LEU A 312 15.52 -7.63 -6.91
C LEU A 312 14.74 -7.97 -8.20
N GLU A 313 14.86 -9.19 -8.71
CA GLU A 313 14.14 -9.62 -9.92
C GLU A 313 12.61 -9.63 -9.71
N VAL A 314 12.14 -9.84 -8.47
CA VAL A 314 10.70 -9.80 -8.13
C VAL A 314 10.08 -8.41 -8.38
N LEU A 315 10.87 -7.33 -8.36
CA LEU A 315 10.39 -5.96 -8.60
C LEU A 315 10.00 -5.68 -10.05
N ARG A 316 10.50 -6.49 -11.01
CA ARG A 316 10.34 -6.19 -12.44
C ARG A 316 8.88 -6.13 -12.87
N GLN A 317 8.10 -7.15 -12.52
CA GLN A 317 6.69 -7.21 -12.88
C GLN A 317 5.87 -6.10 -12.20
N PRO A 318 5.96 -5.87 -10.87
CA PRO A 318 5.24 -4.79 -10.22
C PRO A 318 5.52 -3.40 -10.77
N LEU A 319 6.76 -3.12 -11.17
CA LEU A 319 7.14 -1.84 -11.79
C LEU A 319 6.58 -1.64 -13.20
N GLU A 320 6.19 -2.73 -13.90
CA GLU A 320 5.55 -2.66 -15.21
C GLU A 320 4.02 -2.68 -15.10
N ASP A 321 3.49 -3.64 -14.36
CA ASP A 321 2.08 -3.98 -14.35
C ASP A 321 1.30 -3.25 -13.23
N GLY A 322 2.00 -2.67 -12.24
CA GLY A 322 1.38 -2.06 -11.06
C GLY A 322 0.66 -3.06 -10.15
N GLN A 323 1.00 -4.35 -10.25
CA GLN A 323 0.37 -5.42 -9.45
C GLN A 323 1.32 -6.58 -9.20
N VAL A 324 1.09 -7.31 -8.11
CA VAL A 324 1.81 -8.54 -7.75
C VAL A 324 0.84 -9.70 -7.72
N THR A 325 1.15 -10.76 -8.46
CA THR A 325 0.36 -12.00 -8.42
C THR A 325 1.08 -13.06 -7.60
N VAL A 326 0.42 -13.51 -6.53
CA VAL A 326 0.90 -14.57 -5.64
C VAL A 326 0.11 -15.83 -5.91
N SER A 327 0.75 -16.83 -6.52
CA SER A 327 0.15 -18.15 -6.80
C SER A 327 0.61 -19.17 -5.76
N ARG A 328 -0.34 -19.87 -5.14
CA ARG A 328 -0.13 -20.94 -4.16
C ARG A 328 -1.12 -22.08 -4.41
N VAL A 329 -0.90 -23.22 -3.77
CA VAL A 329 -1.84 -24.37 -3.84
C VAL A 329 -3.25 -23.97 -3.36
N SER A 330 -3.34 -23.02 -2.44
CA SER A 330 -4.61 -22.48 -1.92
C SER A 330 -5.35 -21.53 -2.85
N GLY A 331 -4.71 -21.09 -3.96
CA GLY A 331 -5.27 -20.17 -4.94
C GLY A 331 -4.27 -19.12 -5.43
N THR A 332 -4.70 -18.35 -6.41
CA THR A 332 -3.98 -17.22 -6.96
C THR A 332 -4.65 -15.93 -6.53
N VAL A 333 -3.87 -15.01 -5.98
CA VAL A 333 -4.33 -13.69 -5.52
C VAL A 333 -3.47 -12.61 -6.14
N THR A 334 -4.08 -11.57 -6.65
CA THR A 334 -3.39 -10.39 -7.18
C THR A 334 -3.59 -9.22 -6.23
N PHE A 335 -2.49 -8.58 -5.85
CA PHE A 335 -2.45 -7.40 -5.00
C PHE A 335 -2.04 -6.18 -5.82
N PRO A 336 -2.70 -5.02 -5.67
CA PRO A 336 -2.23 -3.76 -6.25
C PRO A 336 -0.84 -3.40 -5.72
N SER A 337 -0.01 -2.78 -6.58
CA SER A 337 1.37 -2.42 -6.21
C SER A 337 1.90 -1.25 -7.05
N ARG A 338 1.12 -0.20 -7.17
CA ARG A 338 1.60 1.06 -7.75
C ARG A 338 2.38 1.82 -6.70
N PHE A 339 3.66 1.94 -6.87
CA PHE A 339 4.54 2.63 -5.92
C PHE A 339 5.66 3.36 -6.66
N MET A 340 6.22 4.36 -6.02
CA MET A 340 7.44 5.02 -6.43
C MET A 340 8.63 4.27 -5.85
N LEU A 341 9.52 3.78 -6.70
CA LEU A 341 10.75 3.12 -6.26
C LEU A 341 11.83 4.17 -5.98
N VAL A 342 12.30 4.21 -4.74
CA VAL A 342 13.44 5.02 -4.32
C VAL A 342 14.55 4.07 -3.89
N CYS A 343 15.69 4.16 -4.55
CA CYS A 343 16.84 3.34 -4.22
C CYS A 343 17.99 4.21 -3.71
N ALA A 344 18.80 3.68 -2.80
CA ALA A 344 20.04 4.29 -2.41
C ALA A 344 21.19 3.29 -2.49
N MET A 345 22.37 3.74 -2.91
CA MET A 345 23.57 2.93 -2.93
C MET A 345 24.83 3.76 -2.68
N ASN A 346 25.90 3.09 -2.32
CA ASN A 346 27.22 3.69 -2.30
C ASN A 346 27.85 3.62 -3.71
N PRO A 347 28.80 4.50 -4.06
CA PRO A 347 29.42 4.49 -5.40
C PRO A 347 30.32 3.27 -5.65
N GLY A 348 30.65 2.53 -4.61
CA GLY A 348 31.44 1.29 -4.67
C GLY A 348 31.38 0.55 -3.35
N LYS A 349 31.89 -0.67 -3.30
CA LYS A 349 31.84 -1.55 -2.12
C LYS A 349 32.43 -0.91 -0.86
N CYS A 350 33.51 -0.11 -0.98
CA CYS A 350 34.11 0.60 0.14
C CYS A 350 33.36 1.88 0.57
N GLY A 351 32.39 2.32 -0.25
CA GLY A 351 31.63 3.53 -0.04
C GLY A 351 32.31 4.85 -0.49
N TRP A 352 33.59 4.80 -0.94
CA TRP A 352 34.42 5.97 -1.20
C TRP A 352 34.95 6.03 -2.64
N TYR A 353 34.40 5.25 -3.56
CA TYR A 353 34.83 5.30 -4.96
C TYR A 353 34.52 6.67 -5.55
N GLY A 354 35.47 7.25 -6.29
CA GLY A 354 35.37 8.59 -6.85
C GLY A 354 35.47 9.76 -5.85
N HIS A 355 35.58 9.47 -4.53
CA HIS A 355 35.64 10.51 -3.50
C HIS A 355 37.04 11.16 -3.43
N PRO A 356 37.16 12.52 -3.36
CA PRO A 356 38.44 13.24 -3.36
C PRO A 356 39.36 12.90 -2.19
N SER A 357 38.84 12.31 -1.10
CA SER A 357 39.63 11.99 0.10
C SER A 357 40.69 10.91 -0.10
N GLY A 358 40.76 10.24 -1.25
CA GLY A 358 41.66 9.11 -1.49
C GLY A 358 41.47 7.87 -0.61
N ARG A 359 40.34 7.75 0.08
CA ARG A 359 40.03 6.60 0.98
C ARG A 359 39.66 5.34 0.20
N CYS A 360 39.35 5.45 -1.07
CA CYS A 360 38.99 4.30 -1.91
C CYS A 360 40.22 3.39 -2.13
N ARG A 361 40.03 2.08 -1.91
CA ARG A 361 41.01 1.02 -2.18
C ARG A 361 40.46 -0.04 -3.12
N CYS A 362 39.31 0.22 -3.76
CA CYS A 362 38.68 -0.72 -4.67
C CYS A 362 39.45 -0.75 -6.00
N THR A 363 39.65 -1.95 -6.53
CA THR A 363 40.07 -2.11 -7.92
C THR A 363 38.88 -1.88 -8.85
N ALA A 364 39.14 -1.55 -10.12
CA ALA A 364 38.08 -1.46 -11.14
C ALA A 364 37.20 -2.72 -11.22
N ASN A 365 37.80 -3.88 -10.96
CA ASN A 365 37.06 -5.15 -10.92
C ASN A 365 36.12 -5.25 -9.72
N ASP A 366 36.51 -4.73 -8.56
CA ASP A 366 35.64 -4.69 -7.36
C ASP A 366 34.43 -3.78 -7.59
N VAL A 367 34.62 -2.65 -8.27
CA VAL A 367 33.55 -1.70 -8.60
C VAL A 367 32.60 -2.33 -9.60
N ARG A 368 33.12 -2.90 -10.69
CA ARG A 368 32.28 -3.62 -11.69
C ARG A 368 31.49 -4.75 -11.06
N ARG A 369 32.09 -5.56 -10.20
CA ARG A 369 31.41 -6.66 -9.49
C ARG A 369 30.33 -6.13 -8.52
N TYR A 370 30.52 -4.96 -7.94
CA TYR A 370 29.54 -4.32 -7.05
C TYR A 370 28.35 -3.82 -7.86
N HIS A 371 28.58 -3.09 -8.96
CA HIS A 371 27.53 -2.57 -9.83
C HIS A 371 26.77 -3.70 -10.55
N SER A 372 27.44 -4.79 -10.98
CA SER A 372 26.80 -5.91 -11.69
C SER A 372 25.79 -6.70 -10.83
N ARG A 373 25.70 -6.44 -9.53
CA ARG A 373 24.63 -6.99 -8.67
C ARG A 373 23.25 -6.41 -8.99
N ILE A 374 23.21 -5.20 -9.60
CA ILE A 374 21.98 -4.58 -10.07
C ILE A 374 21.81 -4.98 -11.53
N SER A 375 20.72 -5.65 -11.86
CA SER A 375 20.47 -6.06 -13.25
C SER A 375 20.17 -4.88 -14.16
N GLY A 376 20.64 -4.92 -15.40
CA GLY A 376 20.33 -3.91 -16.42
C GLY A 376 18.81 -3.65 -16.54
N PRO A 377 17.96 -4.70 -16.63
CA PRO A 377 16.52 -4.51 -16.64
C PRO A 377 15.92 -3.76 -15.45
N LEU A 378 16.52 -3.82 -14.25
CA LEU A 378 16.07 -3.01 -13.10
C LEU A 378 16.53 -1.55 -13.25
N LEU A 379 17.79 -1.32 -13.66
CA LEU A 379 18.31 0.02 -13.96
C LEU A 379 17.50 0.70 -15.06
N ASP A 380 17.06 -0.07 -16.04
CA ASP A 380 16.14 0.42 -17.06
C ASP A 380 14.80 0.91 -16.54
N ARG A 381 14.41 0.62 -15.31
CA ARG A 381 13.16 1.08 -14.67
C ARG A 381 13.36 2.24 -13.71
N ILE A 382 14.60 2.68 -13.56
CA ILE A 382 14.94 3.88 -12.79
C ILE A 382 15.02 5.06 -13.77
N ASP A 383 14.25 6.11 -13.52
CA ASP A 383 14.15 7.26 -14.40
C ASP A 383 15.24 8.30 -14.11
N LEU A 384 15.54 8.51 -12.83
CA LEU A 384 16.48 9.51 -12.34
C LEU A 384 17.62 8.85 -11.57
N ILE A 385 18.85 9.19 -11.88
CA ILE A 385 20.01 8.81 -11.08
C ILE A 385 20.71 10.10 -10.66
N VAL A 386 20.88 10.29 -9.34
CA VAL A 386 21.45 11.50 -8.77
C VAL A 386 22.62 11.15 -7.85
N GLU A 387 23.74 11.86 -8.04
CA GLU A 387 24.86 11.75 -7.15
C GLU A 387 24.75 12.75 -5.99
N VAL A 388 24.97 12.24 -4.78
CA VAL A 388 25.04 13.03 -3.56
C VAL A 388 26.49 13.36 -3.29
N PRO A 389 26.91 14.59 -3.45
CA PRO A 389 28.28 14.98 -3.09
C PRO A 389 28.51 14.84 -1.58
N ALA A 390 29.77 14.66 -1.19
CA ALA A 390 30.13 14.77 0.22
C ALA A 390 29.85 16.19 0.70
N LEU A 391 29.18 16.31 1.85
CA LEU A 391 28.92 17.62 2.47
C LEU A 391 30.26 18.29 2.89
N GLU A 392 30.44 19.50 2.49
CA GLU A 392 31.54 20.33 2.99
C GLU A 392 31.22 20.88 4.38
N TYR A 393 32.28 21.07 5.20
CA TYR A 393 32.11 21.54 6.59
C TYR A 393 31.38 22.90 6.68
N ASP A 394 31.60 23.77 5.70
CA ASP A 394 30.98 25.09 5.65
C ASP A 394 29.48 25.03 5.31
N GLU A 395 29.06 24.05 4.54
CA GLU A 395 27.63 23.81 4.25
C GLU A 395 26.87 23.37 5.52
N LEU A 396 27.50 22.55 6.37
CA LEU A 396 26.92 22.14 7.65
C LEU A 396 26.74 23.30 8.63
N LYS A 397 27.60 24.34 8.52
CA LYS A 397 27.54 25.54 9.37
C LYS A 397 26.52 26.60 8.91
N ARG A 398 26.00 26.49 7.70
CA ARG A 398 25.00 27.46 7.21
C ARG A 398 23.80 27.49 8.16
N LYS A 399 23.55 28.69 8.72
CA LYS A 399 22.42 28.93 9.63
C LYS A 399 21.11 29.25 8.89
N ALA A 400 21.18 29.48 7.58
CA ALA A 400 19.96 29.72 6.80
C ALA A 400 19.07 28.48 6.82
N PRO A 401 17.76 28.62 7.09
CA PRO A 401 16.83 27.52 6.97
C PRO A 401 16.82 27.01 5.52
N ALA A 402 16.83 25.70 5.36
CA ALA A 402 16.62 25.09 4.06
C ALA A 402 15.16 25.26 3.65
N GLU A 403 14.86 25.08 2.37
CA GLU A 403 13.50 25.13 1.84
C GLU A 403 12.62 24.08 2.53
N SER A 404 11.40 24.46 2.92
CA SER A 404 10.46 23.59 3.62
C SER A 404 9.78 22.59 2.68
N SER A 405 9.37 21.45 3.22
CA SER A 405 8.53 20.48 2.48
C SER A 405 7.27 21.12 1.91
N ALA A 406 6.68 22.07 2.63
CA ALA A 406 5.47 22.76 2.19
C ALA A 406 5.67 23.62 0.94
N GLU A 407 6.84 24.27 0.80
CA GLU A 407 7.18 25.08 -0.38
C GLU A 407 7.42 24.18 -1.61
N ILE A 408 8.19 23.10 -1.45
CA ILE A 408 8.41 22.12 -2.51
C ILE A 408 7.08 21.48 -2.92
N LYS A 409 6.24 21.08 -1.95
CA LYS A 409 4.94 20.45 -2.20
C LYS A 409 4.02 21.35 -3.04
N LYS A 410 4.00 22.66 -2.81
CA LYS A 410 3.20 23.60 -3.64
C LYS A 410 3.55 23.51 -5.12
N ARG A 411 4.85 23.42 -5.47
CA ARG A 411 5.30 23.30 -6.86
C ARG A 411 4.95 21.93 -7.44
N VAL A 412 5.13 20.89 -6.63
CA VAL A 412 4.75 19.52 -6.99
C VAL A 412 3.25 19.42 -7.27
N ASP A 413 2.41 19.97 -6.38
CA ASP A 413 0.96 19.96 -6.53
C ASP A 413 0.52 20.73 -7.78
N ALA A 414 1.12 21.91 -8.05
CA ALA A 414 0.85 22.68 -9.27
C ALA A 414 1.19 21.90 -10.55
N ALA A 415 2.35 21.24 -10.59
CA ALA A 415 2.73 20.38 -11.72
C ALA A 415 1.77 19.19 -11.89
N ARG A 416 1.31 18.58 -10.78
CA ARG A 416 0.33 17.50 -10.82
C ARG A 416 -1.04 17.95 -11.32
N GLU A 417 -1.48 19.14 -11.00
CA GLU A 417 -2.73 19.70 -11.55
C GLU A 417 -2.64 19.87 -13.08
N ILE A 418 -1.52 20.35 -13.61
CA ILE A 418 -1.28 20.44 -15.06
C ILE A 418 -1.36 19.03 -15.70
N GLN A 419 -0.74 18.02 -15.08
CA GLN A 419 -0.76 16.64 -15.56
C GLN A 419 -2.18 16.06 -15.55
N ARG A 420 -2.93 16.21 -14.45
CA ARG A 420 -4.31 15.73 -14.33
C ARG A 420 -5.21 16.37 -15.39
N ALA A 421 -5.11 17.68 -15.59
CA ALA A 421 -5.88 18.39 -16.61
C ALA A 421 -5.58 17.86 -18.02
N ARG A 422 -4.30 17.65 -18.32
CA ARG A 422 -3.83 17.10 -19.60
C ARG A 422 -4.39 15.70 -19.88
N PHE A 423 -4.29 14.79 -18.90
CA PHE A 423 -4.76 13.41 -19.06
C PHE A 423 -6.29 13.32 -19.10
N ALA A 424 -7.00 14.16 -18.33
CA ALA A 424 -8.45 14.24 -18.38
C ALA A 424 -8.94 14.69 -19.76
N ALA A 425 -8.30 15.68 -20.36
CA ALA A 425 -8.63 16.17 -21.71
C ALA A 425 -8.33 15.12 -22.80
N GLY A 426 -7.28 14.32 -22.66
CA GLY A 426 -6.88 13.27 -23.59
C GLY A 426 -7.61 11.93 -23.40
N GLY A 427 -8.57 11.80 -22.46
CA GLY A 427 -9.25 10.53 -22.15
C GLY A 427 -8.32 9.43 -21.63
N GLY A 428 -7.14 9.80 -21.13
CA GLY A 428 -6.13 8.89 -20.59
C GLY A 428 -6.39 8.52 -19.14
N THR A 429 -5.89 7.33 -18.74
CA THR A 429 -5.94 6.82 -17.36
C THR A 429 -4.64 7.07 -16.58
N ALA A 430 -3.67 7.79 -17.18
CA ALA A 430 -2.42 8.11 -16.52
C ALA A 430 -2.63 9.15 -15.42
N GLU A 431 -1.99 8.95 -14.28
CA GLU A 431 -2.09 9.84 -13.12
C GLU A 431 -0.91 10.82 -13.04
N CYS A 432 0.21 10.47 -13.71
CA CYS A 432 1.44 11.23 -13.71
C CYS A 432 2.30 10.93 -14.94
N ASN A 433 3.32 11.76 -15.17
CA ASN A 433 4.15 11.68 -16.38
C ASN A 433 4.96 10.38 -16.47
N ALA A 434 5.37 9.78 -15.37
CA ALA A 434 6.06 8.48 -15.40
C ALA A 434 5.21 7.38 -16.05
N HIS A 435 3.88 7.50 -15.97
CA HIS A 435 2.91 6.53 -16.48
C HIS A 435 2.34 6.90 -17.86
N ILE A 436 2.88 7.89 -18.57
CA ILE A 436 2.45 8.23 -19.96
C ILE A 436 2.63 6.98 -20.83
N PRO A 437 1.55 6.47 -21.46
CA PRO A 437 1.65 5.35 -22.38
C PRO A 437 2.52 5.71 -23.60
N PRO A 438 3.31 4.76 -24.17
CA PRO A 438 4.16 5.05 -25.32
C PRO A 438 3.42 5.67 -26.53
N ARG A 439 2.15 5.28 -26.73
CA ARG A 439 1.30 5.82 -27.81
C ARG A 439 0.98 7.33 -27.66
N MET A 440 0.96 7.83 -26.42
CA MET A 440 0.66 9.24 -26.11
C MET A 440 1.92 10.09 -25.97
N LEU A 441 3.09 9.46 -25.91
CA LEU A 441 4.34 10.14 -25.56
C LEU A 441 4.67 11.28 -26.54
N ARG A 442 4.50 11.06 -27.85
CA ARG A 442 4.76 12.08 -28.87
C ARG A 442 3.81 13.27 -28.81
N GLU A 443 2.57 13.02 -28.44
CA GLU A 443 1.53 14.06 -28.33
C GLU A 443 1.73 14.89 -27.05
N VAL A 444 1.96 14.22 -25.93
CA VAL A 444 2.09 14.83 -24.61
C VAL A 444 3.46 15.52 -24.43
N CYS A 445 4.51 14.98 -25.04
CA CYS A 445 5.89 15.45 -24.93
C CYS A 445 6.31 16.19 -26.23
N ALA A 446 5.58 17.24 -26.58
CA ALA A 446 5.98 18.11 -27.69
C ALA A 446 7.30 18.83 -27.33
N VAL A 447 8.33 18.63 -28.12
CA VAL A 447 9.69 19.16 -27.90
C VAL A 447 9.93 20.29 -28.90
N SER A 448 10.59 21.37 -28.46
CA SER A 448 11.03 22.47 -29.34
C SER A 448 12.11 21.96 -30.31
N ALA A 449 12.29 22.65 -31.46
CA ALA A 449 13.30 22.27 -32.46
C ALA A 449 14.72 22.24 -31.86
N GLU A 450 15.04 23.17 -30.96
CA GLU A 450 16.32 23.22 -30.26
C GLU A 450 16.47 22.06 -29.27
N GLY A 451 15.39 21.68 -28.56
CA GLY A 451 15.34 20.53 -27.69
C GLY A 451 15.53 19.21 -28.44
N GLU A 452 14.91 19.07 -29.62
CA GLU A 452 15.10 17.91 -30.49
C GLU A 452 16.57 17.78 -31.00
N ALA A 453 17.21 18.88 -31.36
CA ALA A 453 18.61 18.87 -31.77
C ALA A 453 19.52 18.42 -30.61
N LEU A 454 19.27 18.89 -29.39
CA LEU A 454 20.01 18.47 -28.20
C LEU A 454 19.78 16.98 -27.88
N MET A 455 18.53 16.51 -27.95
CA MET A 455 18.20 15.12 -27.72
C MET A 455 18.88 14.19 -28.74
N HIS A 456 18.93 14.59 -30.02
CA HIS A 456 19.63 13.84 -31.07
C HIS A 456 21.13 13.73 -30.76
N ALA A 457 21.76 14.84 -30.43
CA ALA A 457 23.19 14.87 -30.06
C ALA A 457 23.49 13.95 -28.84
N ALA A 458 22.62 14.01 -27.81
CA ALA A 458 22.76 13.16 -26.63
C ALA A 458 22.53 11.67 -26.95
N PHE A 459 21.55 11.36 -27.83
CA PHE A 459 21.26 9.98 -28.25
C PHE A 459 22.49 9.34 -28.88
N ASP A 460 23.16 10.05 -29.78
CA ASP A 460 24.35 9.55 -30.46
C ASP A 460 25.57 9.46 -29.52
N ALA A 461 25.82 10.52 -28.73
CA ALA A 461 26.99 10.60 -27.86
C ALA A 461 26.95 9.59 -26.70
N MET A 462 25.77 9.33 -26.15
CA MET A 462 25.58 8.44 -24.99
C MET A 462 25.08 7.04 -25.37
N HIS A 463 24.95 6.74 -26.67
CA HIS A 463 24.42 5.45 -27.16
C HIS A 463 23.11 5.05 -26.49
N LEU A 464 22.16 5.98 -26.39
CA LEU A 464 20.90 5.76 -25.68
C LEU A 464 20.03 4.69 -26.34
N SER A 465 19.36 3.87 -25.53
CA SER A 465 18.33 2.97 -26.03
C SER A 465 17.00 3.73 -26.24
N ALA A 466 16.09 3.17 -27.04
CA ALA A 466 14.74 3.72 -27.21
C ALA A 466 14.01 3.90 -25.87
N ARG A 467 14.21 2.98 -24.92
CA ARG A 467 13.65 3.10 -23.57
C ARG A 467 14.24 4.28 -22.79
N SER A 468 15.55 4.52 -22.91
CA SER A 468 16.20 5.68 -22.28
C SER A 468 15.69 6.98 -22.88
N TYR A 469 15.50 7.05 -24.19
CA TYR A 469 14.90 8.19 -24.88
C TYR A 469 13.49 8.50 -24.32
N ASP A 470 12.59 7.52 -24.26
CA ASP A 470 11.24 7.69 -23.73
C ASP A 470 11.23 8.21 -22.30
N ARG A 471 12.20 7.80 -21.48
CA ARG A 471 12.31 8.24 -20.09
C ARG A 471 12.80 9.67 -19.97
N ILE A 472 13.83 10.04 -20.73
CA ILE A 472 14.30 11.42 -20.76
C ILE A 472 13.13 12.34 -21.15
N LEU A 473 12.29 11.95 -22.11
CA LEU A 473 11.10 12.72 -22.48
C LEU A 473 10.10 12.87 -21.34
N ARG A 474 9.79 11.77 -20.60
CA ARG A 474 8.88 11.85 -19.45
C ARG A 474 9.41 12.72 -18.34
N VAL A 475 10.71 12.63 -18.05
CA VAL A 475 11.39 13.47 -17.06
C VAL A 475 11.39 14.93 -17.51
N ALA A 476 11.77 15.21 -18.77
CA ALA A 476 11.76 16.54 -19.35
C ALA A 476 10.34 17.16 -19.34
N ARG A 477 9.30 16.36 -19.64
CA ARG A 477 7.92 16.83 -19.50
C ARG A 477 7.58 17.23 -18.07
N THR A 478 8.06 16.48 -17.09
CA THR A 478 7.85 16.80 -15.66
C THR A 478 8.57 18.09 -15.28
N ILE A 479 9.81 18.29 -15.76
CA ILE A 479 10.57 19.53 -15.54
C ILE A 479 9.83 20.73 -16.16
N ALA A 480 9.33 20.58 -17.38
CA ALA A 480 8.54 21.59 -18.06
C ALA A 480 7.22 21.91 -17.33
N ASP A 481 6.54 20.89 -16.76
CA ASP A 481 5.33 21.09 -15.94
C ASP A 481 5.64 21.86 -14.64
N LEU A 482 6.80 21.58 -14.00
CA LEU A 482 7.29 22.34 -12.84
C LEU A 482 7.62 23.79 -13.17
N ALA A 483 8.03 24.05 -14.43
CA ALA A 483 8.26 25.40 -14.97
C ALA A 483 6.98 26.05 -15.54
N ALA A 484 5.84 25.38 -15.49
CA ALA A 484 4.57 25.78 -16.12
C ALA A 484 4.71 26.06 -17.62
N SER A 485 5.60 25.35 -18.32
CA SER A 485 5.82 25.46 -19.77
C SER A 485 4.92 24.50 -20.55
N GLU A 486 4.30 24.97 -21.64
CA GLU A 486 3.46 24.15 -22.52
C GLU A 486 4.31 23.16 -23.32
N SER A 487 5.45 23.58 -23.84
CA SER A 487 6.40 22.77 -24.61
C SER A 487 7.63 22.38 -23.79
N ILE A 488 8.30 21.33 -24.24
CA ILE A 488 9.58 20.92 -23.67
C ILE A 488 10.69 21.70 -24.39
N GLU A 489 11.32 22.64 -23.69
CA GLU A 489 12.42 23.43 -24.22
C GLU A 489 13.78 22.73 -24.05
N SER A 490 14.82 23.25 -24.71
CA SER A 490 16.18 22.70 -24.66
C SER A 490 16.74 22.60 -23.22
N GLU A 491 16.43 23.56 -22.36
CA GLU A 491 16.85 23.55 -20.95
C GLU A 491 16.22 22.38 -20.15
N HIS A 492 14.96 22.01 -20.43
CA HIS A 492 14.30 20.89 -19.80
C HIS A 492 14.92 19.55 -20.22
N ILE A 493 15.31 19.44 -21.49
CA ILE A 493 16.03 18.27 -22.02
C ILE A 493 17.43 18.19 -21.40
N ALA A 494 18.14 19.30 -21.31
CA ALA A 494 19.48 19.35 -20.71
C ALA A 494 19.48 18.90 -19.24
N GLU A 495 18.51 19.39 -18.44
CA GLU A 495 18.35 18.94 -17.06
C GLU A 495 18.00 17.44 -16.99
N ALA A 496 17.08 16.95 -17.83
CA ALA A 496 16.67 15.54 -17.84
C ALA A 496 17.82 14.59 -18.22
N ILE A 497 18.69 14.98 -19.15
CA ILE A 497 19.86 14.20 -19.56
C ILE A 497 20.85 14.05 -18.39
N GLN A 498 21.05 15.08 -17.56
CA GLN A 498 21.97 15.02 -16.42
C GLN A 498 21.64 13.89 -15.45
N TYR A 499 20.38 13.53 -15.30
CA TYR A 499 19.96 12.39 -14.47
C TYR A 499 20.17 11.01 -15.10
N ARG A 500 20.80 10.97 -16.30
CA ARG A 500 21.14 9.70 -17.00
C ARG A 500 22.64 9.57 -17.29
N THR A 501 23.46 10.51 -16.85
CA THR A 501 24.91 10.53 -17.11
C THR A 501 25.73 9.63 -16.17
N TYR A 502 25.13 9.07 -15.10
CA TYR A 502 25.86 8.17 -14.19
C TYR A 502 26.25 6.89 -14.93
N ASP A 503 27.57 6.65 -15.05
CA ASP A 503 28.10 5.48 -15.73
C ASP A 503 28.40 4.34 -14.76
N PHE A 504 27.72 3.21 -14.94
CA PHE A 504 27.96 1.97 -14.22
C PHE A 504 29.13 1.15 -14.82
N THR A 505 29.67 1.56 -15.98
CA THR A 505 30.64 0.79 -16.76
C THR A 505 32.03 1.41 -16.81
N GLU A 506 32.18 2.72 -16.59
CA GLU A 506 33.48 3.38 -16.62
C GLU A 506 34.35 3.03 -15.41
N ASN A 507 35.41 2.40 -15.71
CA ASN A 507 36.85 2.26 -15.40
C ASN A 507 37.29 0.84 -15.25
#